data_7a8f92fc6d704d3088a8d09ae44beb99
#
_entry.id   7a8f92fc6d704d3088a8d09ae44beb99
#
_cell.length_a   1.000
_cell.length_b   1.000
_cell.length_c   1.000
_cell.angle_alpha   90.00
_cell.angle_beta   90.00
_cell.angle_gamma   90.00
#
_symmetry.space_group_name_H-M   'P 1'
#
loop_
_entity.id
_entity.type
_entity.pdbx_description
1 polymer ?
#
loop_
_entity_poly.entity_id
_entity_poly.type
_entity_poly.pdbx_seq_one_letter_code
_entity_poly.pdbx_strand_id
1 'polypeptide(L)'
;MTVYLVSRHQGAIDWIDHMGYGYDEHLTHLQDYAALATGDTVVGSLPINIVADLNALGVTYQHLSLYIPENLRGVELSAEQLSALNAEIETYQVKRLP
;
A
#
# COMPACT_ATOMS: atom_id res chain seq x y z
N MET A 1 -6.11 0.48 -16.97
CA MET A 1 -5.70 -0.09 -15.68
C MET A 1 -4.69 0.84 -15.04
N THR A 2 -5.06 1.40 -13.92
CA THR A 2 -4.26 2.42 -13.23
C THR A 2 -3.71 1.85 -11.94
N VAL A 3 -2.45 2.17 -11.62
CA VAL A 3 -1.81 1.80 -10.36
C VAL A 3 -1.74 3.05 -9.49
N TYR A 4 -2.37 2.99 -8.34
CA TYR A 4 -2.39 4.07 -7.36
C TYR A 4 -1.49 3.72 -6.18
N LEU A 5 -0.58 4.61 -5.83
CA LEU A 5 0.17 4.50 -4.58
C LEU A 5 -0.55 5.36 -3.53
N VAL A 6 -1.06 4.73 -2.49
CA VAL A 6 -1.74 5.43 -1.39
C VAL A 6 -0.83 5.43 -0.18
N SER A 7 -0.21 6.57 0.09
CA SER A 7 0.68 6.73 1.24
C SER A 7 0.88 8.21 1.57
N ARG A 8 0.98 8.51 2.85
CA ARG A 8 1.36 9.82 3.36
C ARG A 8 2.74 9.80 4.03
N HIS A 9 3.42 8.66 3.98
CA HIS A 9 4.74 8.49 4.57
C HIS A 9 5.81 8.62 3.50
N GLN A 10 6.63 9.68 3.58
CA GLN A 10 7.64 9.96 2.58
C GLN A 10 8.65 8.81 2.43
N GLY A 11 9.00 8.15 3.54
CA GLY A 11 9.92 7.02 3.48
C GLY A 11 9.39 5.87 2.64
N ALA A 12 8.08 5.59 2.72
CA ALA A 12 7.46 4.54 1.91
C ALA A 12 7.45 4.92 0.43
N ILE A 13 7.15 6.18 0.12
CA ILE A 13 7.16 6.68 -1.26
C ILE A 13 8.57 6.58 -1.83
N ASP A 14 9.57 7.04 -1.07
CA ASP A 14 10.98 6.99 -1.49
C ASP A 14 11.44 5.55 -1.71
N TRP A 15 11.04 4.63 -0.83
CA TRP A 15 11.40 3.23 -0.96
C TRP A 15 10.79 2.61 -2.22
N ILE A 16 9.51 2.90 -2.49
CA ILE A 16 8.82 2.40 -3.68
C ILE A 16 9.51 2.92 -4.95
N ASP A 17 9.87 4.20 -4.97
CA ASP A 17 10.59 4.81 -6.10
C ASP A 17 11.97 4.17 -6.28
N HIS A 18 12.71 3.98 -5.18
CA HIS A 18 14.04 3.38 -5.20
C HIS A 18 14.02 1.93 -5.71
N MET A 19 13.01 1.16 -5.33
CA MET A 19 12.88 -0.24 -5.75
C MET A 19 12.36 -0.38 -7.19
N GLY A 20 11.96 0.71 -7.81
CA GLY A 20 11.50 0.68 -9.19
C GLY A 20 10.09 0.18 -9.40
N TYR A 21 9.27 0.12 -8.34
CA TYR A 21 7.86 -0.20 -8.49
C TYR A 21 7.14 0.95 -9.18
N GLY A 22 6.52 0.67 -10.33
CA GLY A 22 5.82 1.71 -11.08
C GLY A 22 4.43 1.99 -10.50
N TYR A 23 4.05 3.26 -10.47
CA TYR A 23 2.67 3.66 -10.19
C TYR A 23 2.33 4.84 -11.09
N ASP A 24 1.04 5.01 -11.34
CA ASP A 24 0.56 6.07 -12.23
C ASP A 24 0.18 7.32 -11.48
N GLU A 25 -0.39 7.15 -10.28
CA GLU A 25 -0.82 8.27 -9.45
C GLU A 25 -0.50 8.01 -7.98
N HIS A 26 -0.18 9.09 -7.27
CA HIS A 26 0.06 9.05 -5.84
C HIS A 26 -1.08 9.78 -5.13
N LEU A 27 -1.69 9.12 -4.14
CA LEU A 27 -2.73 9.69 -3.30
C LEU A 27 -2.26 9.67 -1.84
N THR A 28 -2.48 10.76 -1.14
CA THR A 28 -2.17 10.82 0.29
C THR A 28 -3.15 9.97 1.10
N HIS A 29 -4.41 10.00 0.71
CA HIS A 29 -5.49 9.23 1.33
C HIS A 29 -6.40 8.64 0.28
N LEU A 30 -7.00 7.51 0.61
CA LEU A 30 -8.08 6.94 -0.18
C LEU A 30 -9.39 7.29 0.52
N GLN A 31 -10.02 8.40 0.11
CA GLN A 31 -11.21 8.92 0.77
C GLN A 31 -12.48 8.20 0.34
N ASP A 32 -12.58 7.90 -0.95
CA ASP A 32 -13.69 7.13 -1.50
C ASP A 32 -13.19 6.28 -2.67
N TYR A 33 -14.08 5.49 -3.24
CA TYR A 33 -13.71 4.55 -4.29
C TYR A 33 -14.19 5.00 -5.68
N ALA A 34 -14.71 6.22 -5.79
CA ALA A 34 -15.36 6.68 -7.01
C ALA A 34 -14.42 6.72 -8.23
N ALA A 35 -13.13 7.00 -7.99
CA ALA A 35 -12.14 7.07 -9.06
C ALA A 35 -11.59 5.70 -9.48
N LEU A 36 -11.91 4.64 -8.71
CA LEU A 36 -11.37 3.31 -8.96
C LEU A 36 -12.25 2.52 -9.90
N ALA A 37 -11.61 1.73 -10.75
CA ALA A 37 -12.31 0.86 -11.69
C ALA A 37 -11.81 -0.58 -11.53
N THR A 38 -12.64 -1.54 -11.90
CA THR A 38 -12.24 -2.95 -11.94
C THR A 38 -10.97 -3.11 -12.77
N GLY A 39 -9.98 -3.80 -12.22
CA GLY A 39 -8.69 -4.01 -12.86
C GLY A 39 -7.62 -3.02 -12.42
N ASP A 40 -7.97 -1.96 -11.71
CA ASP A 40 -6.99 -1.05 -11.11
C ASP A 40 -6.23 -1.75 -9.98
N THR A 41 -5.09 -1.19 -9.59
CA THR A 41 -4.27 -1.67 -8.49
C THR A 41 -4.05 -0.55 -7.49
N VAL A 42 -4.14 -0.88 -6.20
CA VAL A 42 -3.80 0.02 -5.11
C VAL A 42 -2.64 -0.57 -4.34
N VAL A 43 -1.59 0.22 -4.15
CA VAL A 43 -0.39 -0.15 -3.37
C VAL A 43 -0.36 0.71 -2.12
N GLY A 44 -0.18 0.11 -0.97
CA GLY A 44 -0.11 0.88 0.27
C GLY A 44 -0.12 0.03 1.52
N SER A 45 -0.53 0.64 2.62
CA SER A 45 -0.68 -0.02 3.92
C SER A 45 -2.04 0.37 4.48
N LEU A 46 -3.09 -0.27 3.98
CA LEU A 46 -4.47 0.09 4.29
C LEU A 46 -5.07 -0.86 5.33
N PRO A 47 -6.07 -0.40 6.08
CA PRO A 47 -6.81 -1.27 6.99
C PRO A 47 -7.49 -2.42 6.23
N ILE A 48 -7.61 -3.56 6.89
CA ILE A 48 -8.10 -4.78 6.27
C ILE A 48 -9.53 -4.65 5.71
N ASN A 49 -10.38 -3.87 6.39
CA ASN A 49 -11.75 -3.64 5.92
C ASN A 49 -11.78 -2.86 4.60
N ILE A 50 -10.85 -1.90 4.43
CA ILE A 50 -10.72 -1.16 3.19
C ILE A 50 -10.24 -2.09 2.07
N VAL A 51 -9.27 -2.96 2.38
CA VAL A 51 -8.77 -3.93 1.41
C VAL A 51 -9.89 -4.85 0.93
N ALA A 52 -10.74 -5.32 1.85
CA ALA A 52 -11.90 -6.15 1.50
C ALA A 52 -12.83 -5.41 0.53
N ASP A 53 -13.08 -4.12 0.79
CA ASP A 53 -13.93 -3.31 -0.09
C ASP A 53 -13.31 -3.18 -1.49
N LEU A 54 -12.00 -2.92 -1.57
CA LEU A 54 -11.29 -2.80 -2.84
C LEU A 54 -11.36 -4.10 -3.65
N ASN A 55 -11.09 -5.23 -2.99
CA ASN A 55 -11.14 -6.53 -3.65
C ASN A 55 -12.56 -6.84 -4.14
N ALA A 56 -13.58 -6.46 -3.40
CA ALA A 56 -14.97 -6.65 -3.81
C ALA A 56 -15.32 -5.85 -5.08
N LEU A 57 -14.63 -4.74 -5.31
CA LEU A 57 -14.79 -3.92 -6.51
C LEU A 57 -13.97 -4.44 -7.71
N GLY A 58 -13.19 -5.47 -7.52
CA GLY A 58 -12.29 -5.99 -8.57
C GLY A 58 -10.98 -5.22 -8.67
N VAL A 59 -10.62 -4.47 -7.62
CA VAL A 59 -9.35 -3.75 -7.53
C VAL A 59 -8.33 -4.64 -6.83
N THR A 60 -7.15 -4.79 -7.42
CA THR A 60 -6.04 -5.55 -6.83
C THR A 60 -5.39 -4.71 -5.74
N TYR A 61 -5.06 -5.34 -4.62
CA TYR A 61 -4.37 -4.67 -3.53
C TYR A 61 -2.99 -5.28 -3.29
N GLN A 62 -1.98 -4.41 -3.23
CA GLN A 62 -0.60 -4.77 -2.93
C GLN A 62 -0.17 -4.05 -1.65
N HIS A 63 0.33 -4.81 -0.70
CA HIS A 63 0.65 -4.31 0.64
C HIS A 63 2.16 -4.15 0.81
N LEU A 64 2.55 -3.02 1.38
CA LEU A 64 3.92 -2.82 1.84
C LEU A 64 4.06 -3.56 3.16
N SER A 65 4.67 -4.73 3.10
CA SER A 65 4.80 -5.65 4.24
C SER A 65 6.20 -5.56 4.84
N LEU A 66 6.25 -5.44 6.16
CA LEU A 66 7.53 -5.48 6.89
C LEU A 66 7.23 -5.78 8.35
N TYR A 67 8.25 -6.28 9.05
CA TYR A 67 8.19 -6.43 10.50
C TYR A 67 8.85 -5.21 11.15
N ILE A 68 8.08 -4.44 11.90
CA ILE A 68 8.59 -3.26 12.60
C ILE A 68 8.89 -3.65 14.05
N PRO A 69 10.17 -3.59 14.49
CA PRO A 69 10.49 -3.83 15.89
C PRO A 69 9.78 -2.83 16.79
N GLU A 70 9.50 -3.24 18.03
CA GLU A 70 8.75 -2.42 18.98
C GLU A 70 9.34 -1.02 19.18
N ASN A 71 10.68 -0.92 19.22
CA ASN A 71 11.36 0.35 19.42
C ASN A 71 11.25 1.31 18.24
N LEU A 72 10.81 0.83 17.08
CA LEU A 72 10.62 1.67 15.88
C LEU A 72 9.15 1.93 15.56
N ARG A 73 8.23 1.40 16.33
CA ARG A 73 6.81 1.64 16.13
C ARG A 73 6.48 3.09 16.47
N GLY A 74 5.70 3.73 15.60
CA GLY A 74 5.36 5.14 15.74
C GLY A 74 6.43 6.10 15.28
N VAL A 75 7.56 5.61 14.78
CA VAL A 75 8.64 6.41 14.23
C VAL A 75 8.47 6.48 12.71
N GLU A 76 8.70 7.66 12.14
CA GLU A 76 8.73 7.81 10.68
C GLU A 76 9.98 7.14 10.15
N LEU A 77 9.79 6.15 9.27
CA LEU A 77 10.90 5.36 8.73
C LEU A 77 11.35 5.89 7.37
N SER A 78 12.66 5.96 7.16
CA SER A 78 13.23 6.31 5.86
C SER A 78 13.23 5.11 4.91
N ALA A 79 13.46 5.37 3.61
CA ALA A 79 13.61 4.30 2.64
C ALA A 79 14.73 3.31 3.02
N GLU A 80 15.84 3.82 3.54
CA GLU A 80 16.95 2.99 3.99
C GLU A 80 16.54 2.07 5.14
N GLN A 81 15.78 2.60 6.10
CA GLN A 81 15.28 1.81 7.23
C GLN A 81 14.31 0.74 6.77
N LEU A 82 13.44 1.05 5.81
CA LEU A 82 12.51 0.08 5.25
C LEU A 82 13.27 -1.06 4.57
N SER A 83 14.30 -0.75 3.80
CA SER A 83 15.15 -1.77 3.18
C SER A 83 15.85 -2.63 4.23
N ALA A 84 16.36 -2.02 5.29
CA ALA A 84 17.01 -2.73 6.39
C ALA A 84 16.05 -3.66 7.15
N LEU A 85 14.77 -3.35 7.16
CA LEU A 85 13.73 -4.17 7.78
C LEU A 85 13.14 -5.19 6.82
N ASN A 86 13.74 -5.36 5.63
CA ASN A 86 13.30 -6.31 4.61
C ASN A 86 11.86 -6.05 4.14
N ALA A 87 11.52 -4.78 3.93
CA ALA A 87 10.23 -4.41 3.38
C ALA A 87 10.03 -5.07 2.01
N GLU A 88 8.81 -5.49 1.72
CA GLU A 88 8.48 -6.09 0.43
C GLU A 88 7.03 -5.79 0.07
N ILE A 89 6.71 -5.88 -1.21
CA ILE A 89 5.35 -5.71 -1.71
C ILE A 89 4.74 -7.10 -1.88
N GLU A 90 3.60 -7.33 -1.23
CA GLU A 90 2.86 -8.58 -1.33
C GLU A 90 1.45 -8.31 -1.79
N THR A 91 0.94 -9.12 -2.70
CA THR A 91 -0.44 -9.03 -3.18
C THR A 91 -1.34 -9.84 -2.25
N TYR A 92 -2.37 -9.20 -1.71
CA TYR A 92 -3.33 -9.85 -0.83
C TYR A 92 -4.73 -9.82 -1.40
N GLN A 93 -5.46 -10.87 -1.11
CA GLN A 93 -6.90 -10.89 -1.33
C GLN A 93 -7.58 -11.03 0.02
N VAL A 94 -8.50 -10.11 0.31
CA VAL A 94 -9.25 -10.09 1.58
C VAL A 94 -10.73 -10.22 1.25
N LYS A 95 -11.38 -11.15 1.94
CA LYS A 95 -12.81 -11.40 1.77
C LYS A 95 -13.49 -11.30 3.14
N ARG A 96 -14.53 -10.46 3.19
CA ARG A 96 -15.35 -10.36 4.40
C ARG A 96 -16.25 -11.59 4.49
N LEU A 97 -16.21 -12.28 5.61
CA LEU A 97 -17.06 -13.44 5.84
C LEU A 97 -18.35 -13.02 6.57
N PRO A 98 -19.47 -13.76 6.36
CA PRO A 98 -20.72 -13.47 7.07
C PRO A 98 -20.63 -13.75 8.56
#